data_4e8e6f57af40331bb5c6450d15541c32
#
_entry.id   4e8e6f57af40331bb5c6450d15541c32
#
_cell.length_a   1.000
_cell.length_b   1.000
_cell.length_c   1.000
_cell.angle_alpha   90.00
_cell.angle_beta   90.00
_cell.angle_gamma   90.00
#
_symmetry.space_group_name_H-M   'P 1'
#
loop_
_entity.id
_entity.type
_entity.pdbx_description
1 polymer ?
#
loop_
_entity_poly.entity_id
_entity_poly.type
_entity_poly.pdbx_seq_one_letter_code
_entity_poly.pdbx_strand_id
1 'polypeptide(L)'
;MYVCIRNIVVNNDRATYCMYMKLTDYFKSCCTGWIWNVPAMFQGSIMENFCKIFGISRIYEMKVNHFRVHEILVCMCKVLTREKKKELWEDNKQAEFVEAAMFQAAERGLVEFLTEILKVNPYLAQIKNKKGQNLFQVAVECRQAEVFNLIHGFNQDNRKACMSMKDGDDNNMLHMMGISSPSSQTNRIRGAALQMQNELQWFKELERMASPEDLEAENDTLDMTPREFFSKNHTELVKEGEKSMKDTATSCTVVGALIVTMMFAVAFTLPTPLKDNSTPPLLYRRAFRVFIIADAISLFTSTTSVVLFLGILTSRYAEDDFLSSLPRKMILGLLTLFLSVAAMVIVFASALFIILPSDTWIALPTTLLAGIPIASFIWMQFPFLVEIFYSTYIRRLFDKKVHVKLNVGKLVR
;
A
#
# COMPACT_ATOMS: atom_id res chain seq x y z
N MET A 1 27.25 -3.55 -30.93
CA MET A 1 27.01 -2.95 -29.59
C MET A 1 27.20 -1.44 -29.59
N TYR A 2 28.39 -0.89 -29.93
CA TYR A 2 28.67 0.55 -29.94
C TYR A 2 27.80 1.38 -30.92
N VAL A 3 27.49 0.87 -32.11
CA VAL A 3 26.61 1.52 -33.10
C VAL A 3 25.14 1.55 -32.64
N CYS A 4 24.66 0.52 -31.93
CA CYS A 4 23.31 0.48 -31.34
C CYS A 4 23.16 1.51 -30.22
N ILE A 5 24.14 1.60 -29.33
CA ILE A 5 24.16 2.57 -28.22
C ILE A 5 24.20 4.00 -28.74
N ARG A 6 25.01 4.26 -29.80
CA ARG A 6 25.12 5.59 -30.45
C ARG A 6 23.80 6.03 -31.08
N ASN A 7 23.07 5.14 -31.76
CA ASN A 7 21.79 5.44 -32.36
C ASN A 7 20.66 5.65 -31.36
N ILE A 8 20.69 4.93 -30.22
CA ILE A 8 19.75 5.07 -29.13
C ILE A 8 19.94 6.45 -28.44
N VAL A 9 21.17 6.85 -28.19
CA VAL A 9 21.49 8.13 -27.54
C VAL A 9 21.11 9.31 -28.44
N VAL A 10 21.37 9.25 -29.74
CA VAL A 10 21.11 10.37 -30.69
C VAL A 10 19.61 10.54 -31.00
N ASN A 11 18.84 9.45 -31.09
CA ASN A 11 17.39 9.54 -31.36
C ASN A 11 16.57 9.90 -30.12
N ASN A 12 17.08 9.64 -28.94
CA ASN A 12 16.33 9.87 -27.68
C ASN A 12 16.36 11.34 -27.24
N ASP A 13 17.38 12.11 -27.62
CA ASP A 13 17.43 13.54 -27.33
C ASP A 13 16.28 14.33 -27.97
N ARG A 14 15.80 13.92 -29.14
CA ARG A 14 14.66 14.57 -29.81
C ARG A 14 13.32 14.23 -29.16
N ALA A 15 13.08 12.96 -28.78
CA ALA A 15 11.84 12.53 -28.14
C ALA A 15 11.73 13.10 -26.70
N THR A 16 12.83 13.13 -25.97
CA THR A 16 12.96 13.68 -24.62
C THR A 16 12.74 15.20 -24.63
N TYR A 17 13.32 15.90 -25.60
CA TYR A 17 13.15 17.35 -25.77
C TYR A 17 11.68 17.68 -26.13
N CYS A 18 11.06 16.91 -27.02
CA CYS A 18 9.66 17.10 -27.42
C CYS A 18 8.67 16.82 -26.27
N MET A 19 8.96 15.85 -25.39
CA MET A 19 8.14 15.55 -24.21
C MET A 19 8.33 16.59 -23.10
N TYR A 20 9.53 17.12 -22.91
CA TYR A 20 9.81 18.23 -22.01
C TYR A 20 9.09 19.50 -22.45
N MET A 21 9.11 19.83 -23.75
CA MET A 21 8.37 20.95 -24.32
C MET A 21 6.86 20.79 -24.16
N LYS A 22 6.29 19.60 -24.37
CA LYS A 22 4.86 19.34 -24.15
C LYS A 22 4.45 19.46 -22.68
N LEU A 23 5.28 19.01 -21.73
CA LEU A 23 5.04 19.16 -20.28
C LEU A 23 5.16 20.61 -19.84
N THR A 24 6.15 21.37 -20.34
CA THR A 24 6.28 22.80 -20.07
C THR A 24 5.13 23.61 -20.69
N ASP A 25 4.63 23.23 -21.88
CA ASP A 25 3.48 23.87 -22.51
C ASP A 25 2.17 23.55 -21.78
N TYR A 26 2.01 22.32 -21.27
CA TYR A 26 0.86 21.94 -20.42
C TYR A 26 0.87 22.68 -19.08
N PHE A 27 2.05 22.82 -18.43
CA PHE A 27 2.19 23.64 -17.20
C PHE A 27 2.03 25.13 -17.48
N LYS A 28 2.52 25.64 -18.59
CA LYS A 28 2.25 27.01 -19.02
C LYS A 28 0.76 27.26 -19.19
N SER A 29 0.03 26.33 -19.80
CA SER A 29 -1.42 26.43 -20.00
C SER A 29 -2.21 26.40 -18.67
N CYS A 30 -1.75 25.62 -17.67
CA CYS A 30 -2.39 25.57 -16.35
C CYS A 30 -2.06 26.79 -15.45
N CYS A 31 -0.88 27.41 -15.64
CA CYS A 31 -0.41 28.52 -14.79
C CYS A 31 -0.66 29.92 -15.36
N THR A 32 -1.22 30.02 -16.55
CA THR A 32 -1.44 31.33 -17.25
C THR A 32 -2.43 32.28 -16.54
N GLY A 33 -3.10 31.84 -15.47
CA GLY A 33 -3.97 32.71 -14.65
C GLY A 33 -3.26 33.54 -13.57
N TRP A 34 -2.01 33.22 -13.20
CA TRP A 34 -1.36 33.83 -12.01
C TRP A 34 -0.03 34.54 -12.24
N ILE A 35 0.59 34.46 -13.42
CA ILE A 35 1.98 34.93 -13.63
C ILE A 35 2.09 35.95 -14.79
N TRP A 36 1.12 36.82 -14.96
CA TRP A 36 1.14 37.84 -16.08
C TRP A 36 2.10 39.02 -15.89
N ASN A 37 2.89 39.11 -14.79
CA ASN A 37 3.74 40.26 -14.52
C ASN A 37 5.24 39.97 -14.27
N VAL A 38 5.76 38.79 -14.66
CA VAL A 38 7.19 38.47 -14.47
C VAL A 38 7.93 38.48 -15.82
N PRO A 39 9.08 39.18 -15.95
CA PRO A 39 9.86 39.21 -17.19
C PRO A 39 10.31 37.82 -17.62
N ALA A 40 10.30 37.55 -18.92
CA ALA A 40 10.58 36.21 -19.52
C ALA A 40 11.92 35.60 -19.09
N MET A 41 12.92 36.40 -18.74
CA MET A 41 14.22 35.96 -18.23
C MET A 41 14.15 35.33 -16.83
N PHE A 42 13.20 35.75 -16.01
CA PHE A 42 12.98 35.20 -14.67
C PHE A 42 12.07 33.97 -14.66
N GLN A 43 11.22 33.79 -15.66
CA GLN A 43 10.30 32.66 -15.78
C GLN A 43 11.02 31.32 -15.88
N GLY A 44 12.13 31.25 -16.62
CA GLY A 44 12.94 30.03 -16.76
C GLY A 44 13.58 29.60 -15.43
N SER A 45 14.18 30.56 -14.71
CA SER A 45 14.87 30.28 -13.43
C SER A 45 13.90 29.96 -12.31
N ILE A 46 12.73 30.63 -12.25
CA ILE A 46 11.69 30.34 -11.23
C ILE A 46 11.08 28.97 -11.49
N MET A 47 10.79 28.60 -12.74
CA MET A 47 10.22 27.31 -13.10
C MET A 47 11.22 26.17 -12.83
N GLU A 48 12.50 26.38 -13.12
CA GLU A 48 13.55 25.39 -12.83
C GLU A 48 13.72 25.16 -11.32
N ASN A 49 13.71 26.24 -10.53
CA ASN A 49 13.78 26.16 -9.08
C ASN A 49 12.50 25.51 -8.49
N PHE A 50 11.33 25.84 -9.02
CA PHE A 50 10.05 25.22 -8.64
C PHE A 50 10.09 23.69 -8.92
N CYS A 51 10.52 23.27 -10.11
CA CYS A 51 10.67 21.86 -10.46
C CYS A 51 11.70 21.14 -9.58
N LYS A 52 12.77 21.82 -9.14
CA LYS A 52 13.76 21.27 -8.18
C LYS A 52 13.18 21.13 -6.79
N ILE A 53 12.47 22.15 -6.27
CA ILE A 53 11.86 22.16 -4.94
C ILE A 53 10.79 21.07 -4.81
N PHE A 54 9.95 20.88 -5.83
CA PHE A 54 8.92 19.81 -5.83
C PHE A 54 9.43 18.44 -6.29
N GLY A 55 10.73 18.29 -6.53
CA GLY A 55 11.32 17.01 -6.93
C GLY A 55 10.92 16.52 -8.32
N ILE A 56 10.27 17.34 -9.14
CA ILE A 56 9.80 16.99 -10.48
C ILE A 56 10.97 16.63 -11.40
N SER A 57 12.08 17.37 -11.28
CA SER A 57 13.32 17.10 -12.02
C SER A 57 13.86 15.70 -11.71
N ARG A 58 13.86 15.29 -10.43
CA ARG A 58 14.32 13.97 -10.00
C ARG A 58 13.41 12.85 -10.52
N ILE A 59 12.10 13.05 -10.51
CA ILE A 59 11.13 12.07 -11.05
C ILE A 59 11.34 11.92 -12.56
N TYR A 60 11.58 13.02 -13.25
CA TYR A 60 11.86 13.02 -14.69
C TYR A 60 13.15 12.25 -15.03
N GLU A 61 14.25 12.54 -14.33
CA GLU A 61 15.52 11.81 -14.50
C GLU A 61 15.36 10.31 -14.23
N MET A 62 14.62 9.95 -13.17
CA MET A 62 14.33 8.53 -12.89
C MET A 62 13.56 7.87 -14.03
N LYS A 63 12.55 8.54 -14.60
CA LYS A 63 11.78 8.00 -15.74
C LYS A 63 12.63 7.86 -17.01
N VAL A 64 13.46 8.85 -17.30
CA VAL A 64 14.38 8.80 -18.45
C VAL A 64 15.38 7.66 -18.31
N ASN A 65 15.97 7.51 -17.13
CA ASN A 65 16.89 6.41 -16.85
C ASN A 65 16.20 5.06 -16.92
N HIS A 66 15.00 4.93 -16.41
CA HIS A 66 14.20 3.72 -16.52
C HIS A 66 13.91 3.35 -17.99
N PHE A 67 13.53 4.33 -18.81
CA PHE A 67 13.28 4.12 -20.23
C PHE A 67 14.56 3.68 -20.98
N ARG A 68 15.69 4.31 -20.71
CA ARG A 68 17.00 3.94 -21.29
C ARG A 68 17.42 2.51 -20.91
N VAL A 69 17.27 2.16 -19.63
CA VAL A 69 17.55 0.80 -19.14
C VAL A 69 16.65 -0.22 -19.81
N HIS A 70 15.36 0.09 -19.98
CA HIS A 70 14.42 -0.79 -20.68
C HIS A 70 14.79 -0.99 -22.15
N GLU A 71 15.18 0.07 -22.90
CA GLU A 71 15.65 -0.06 -24.28
C GLU A 71 16.92 -0.93 -24.40
N ILE A 72 17.87 -0.75 -23.48
CA ILE A 72 19.08 -1.58 -23.42
C ILE A 72 18.69 -3.04 -23.18
N LEU A 73 17.79 -3.30 -22.23
CA LEU A 73 17.30 -4.64 -21.92
C LEU A 73 16.65 -5.32 -23.14
N VAL A 74 15.73 -4.62 -23.82
CA VAL A 74 15.09 -5.13 -25.05
C VAL A 74 16.12 -5.42 -26.13
N CYS A 75 17.16 -4.58 -26.29
CA CYS A 75 18.23 -4.80 -27.24
C CYS A 75 19.05 -6.05 -26.88
N MET A 76 19.39 -6.25 -25.60
CA MET A 76 20.07 -7.44 -25.11
C MET A 76 19.23 -8.71 -25.35
N CYS A 77 17.95 -8.68 -25.04
CA CYS A 77 17.03 -9.81 -25.29
C CYS A 77 16.92 -10.15 -26.80
N LYS A 78 16.91 -9.14 -27.68
CA LYS A 78 16.92 -9.36 -29.12
C LYS A 78 18.23 -10.01 -29.63
N VAL A 79 19.37 -9.67 -29.03
CA VAL A 79 20.64 -10.33 -29.35
C VAL A 79 20.61 -11.80 -28.94
N LEU A 80 20.12 -12.09 -27.71
CA LEU A 80 19.91 -13.45 -27.22
C LEU A 80 18.97 -14.28 -28.09
N THR A 81 18.00 -13.64 -28.77
CA THR A 81 17.07 -14.32 -29.69
C THR A 81 17.68 -14.59 -31.07
N ARG A 82 18.61 -13.73 -31.54
CA ARG A 82 19.25 -13.85 -32.86
C ARG A 82 20.32 -14.92 -32.92
N GLU A 83 21.07 -15.11 -31.86
CA GLU A 83 22.00 -16.21 -31.78
C GLU A 83 21.19 -17.49 -31.60
N LYS A 84 21.27 -18.36 -32.62
CA LYS A 84 20.43 -19.56 -32.80
C LYS A 84 20.12 -20.29 -31.51
N LYS A 85 18.82 -20.55 -31.28
CA LYS A 85 18.19 -21.18 -30.13
C LYS A 85 18.91 -22.40 -29.51
N LYS A 86 19.93 -22.96 -30.13
CA LYS A 86 20.60 -24.18 -29.74
C LYS A 86 22.01 -23.97 -29.17
N GLU A 87 22.79 -23.03 -29.73
CA GLU A 87 24.21 -22.89 -29.36
C GLU A 87 24.43 -22.12 -28.06
N LEU A 88 23.53 -21.17 -27.69
CA LEU A 88 23.67 -20.37 -26.45
C LEU A 88 23.37 -21.17 -25.19
N TRP A 89 22.55 -22.22 -25.31
CA TRP A 89 22.15 -23.08 -24.19
C TRP A 89 23.01 -24.33 -24.05
N GLU A 90 23.86 -24.62 -25.08
CA GLU A 90 24.86 -25.67 -25.03
C GLU A 90 26.16 -25.19 -24.36
N ASP A 91 26.42 -23.87 -24.30
CA ASP A 91 27.54 -23.32 -23.52
C ASP A 91 27.13 -23.15 -22.06
N ASN A 92 27.37 -24.18 -21.24
CA ASN A 92 26.95 -24.31 -19.82
C ASN A 92 27.24 -23.07 -18.96
N LYS A 93 28.32 -22.32 -19.25
CA LYS A 93 28.67 -21.12 -18.45
C LYS A 93 27.75 -19.93 -18.72
N GLN A 94 27.33 -19.69 -19.95
CA GLN A 94 26.46 -18.56 -20.29
C GLN A 94 25.02 -18.82 -19.79
N ALA A 95 24.54 -20.05 -19.90
CA ALA A 95 23.25 -20.47 -19.37
C ALA A 95 23.21 -20.24 -17.83
N GLU A 96 24.23 -20.66 -17.10
CA GLU A 96 24.32 -20.48 -15.64
C GLU A 96 24.28 -19.00 -15.22
N PHE A 97 24.93 -18.09 -15.96
CA PHE A 97 24.87 -16.65 -15.68
C PHE A 97 23.47 -16.07 -15.90
N VAL A 98 22.75 -16.49 -16.95
CA VAL A 98 21.39 -16.02 -17.24
C VAL A 98 20.42 -16.53 -16.15
N GLU A 99 20.53 -17.79 -15.75
CA GLU A 99 19.75 -18.40 -14.67
C GLU A 99 19.99 -17.66 -13.34
N ALA A 100 21.25 -17.47 -12.95
CA ALA A 100 21.58 -16.72 -11.74
C ALA A 100 21.03 -15.29 -11.76
N ALA A 101 21.13 -14.59 -12.91
CA ALA A 101 20.57 -13.25 -13.08
C ALA A 101 19.04 -13.23 -12.96
N MET A 102 18.35 -14.25 -13.48
CA MET A 102 16.89 -14.37 -13.38
C MET A 102 16.43 -14.59 -11.94
N PHE A 103 17.05 -15.48 -11.20
CA PHE A 103 16.71 -15.70 -9.79
C PHE A 103 16.99 -14.47 -8.94
N GLN A 104 18.13 -13.80 -9.16
CA GLN A 104 18.43 -12.53 -8.50
C GLN A 104 17.44 -11.43 -8.87
N ALA A 105 16.95 -11.39 -10.11
CA ALA A 105 15.91 -10.46 -10.52
C ALA A 105 14.56 -10.79 -9.87
N ALA A 106 14.22 -12.07 -9.66
CA ALA A 106 13.03 -12.50 -8.96
C ALA A 106 13.07 -12.08 -7.48
N GLU A 107 14.20 -12.30 -6.81
CA GLU A 107 14.42 -11.86 -5.42
C GLU A 107 14.23 -10.34 -5.25
N ARG A 108 14.72 -9.55 -6.20
CA ARG A 108 14.68 -8.09 -6.18
C ARG A 108 13.40 -7.47 -6.75
N GLY A 109 12.54 -8.27 -7.38
CA GLY A 109 11.28 -7.80 -7.97
C GLY A 109 11.46 -7.06 -9.30
N LEU A 110 12.47 -7.38 -10.11
CA LEU A 110 12.75 -6.74 -11.41
C LEU A 110 11.85 -7.31 -12.52
N VAL A 111 10.59 -6.91 -12.52
CA VAL A 111 9.52 -7.46 -13.38
C VAL A 111 9.80 -7.26 -14.85
N GLU A 112 10.28 -6.08 -15.25
CA GLU A 112 10.55 -5.75 -16.65
C GLU A 112 11.62 -6.67 -17.24
N PHE A 113 12.69 -6.92 -16.47
CA PHE A 113 13.75 -7.83 -16.88
C PHE A 113 13.21 -9.25 -17.12
N LEU A 114 12.45 -9.77 -16.15
CA LEU A 114 11.86 -11.10 -16.23
C LEU A 114 10.84 -11.20 -17.36
N THR A 115 10.03 -10.17 -17.57
CA THR A 115 9.05 -10.12 -18.65
C THR A 115 9.71 -10.23 -20.02
N GLU A 116 10.78 -9.49 -20.28
CA GLU A 116 11.46 -9.52 -21.57
C GLU A 116 12.19 -10.86 -21.80
N ILE A 117 12.82 -11.42 -20.78
CA ILE A 117 13.46 -12.73 -20.87
C ILE A 117 12.44 -13.84 -21.10
N LEU A 118 11.33 -13.85 -20.36
CA LEU A 118 10.29 -14.87 -20.50
C LEU A 118 9.53 -14.77 -21.84
N LYS A 119 9.46 -13.58 -22.47
CA LYS A 119 8.96 -13.45 -23.85
C LYS A 119 9.87 -14.17 -24.85
N VAL A 120 11.18 -14.14 -24.62
CA VAL A 120 12.17 -14.81 -25.48
C VAL A 120 12.15 -16.32 -25.30
N ASN A 121 12.19 -16.75 -24.04
CA ASN A 121 12.18 -18.18 -23.70
C ASN A 121 11.32 -18.45 -22.45
N PRO A 122 10.05 -18.81 -22.64
CA PRO A 122 9.13 -19.10 -21.54
C PRO A 122 9.49 -20.33 -20.69
N TYR A 123 10.31 -21.27 -21.22
CA TYR A 123 10.76 -22.45 -20.51
C TYR A 123 11.64 -22.12 -19.30
N LEU A 124 12.27 -20.94 -19.31
CA LEU A 124 13.08 -20.45 -18.19
C LEU A 124 12.30 -20.31 -16.87
N ALA A 125 10.98 -20.17 -16.95
CA ALA A 125 10.13 -20.12 -15.76
C ALA A 125 10.12 -21.42 -14.92
N GLN A 126 10.49 -22.55 -15.54
CA GLN A 126 10.51 -23.89 -14.90
C GLN A 126 11.90 -24.33 -14.45
N ILE A 127 12.94 -23.57 -14.79
CA ILE A 127 14.29 -23.88 -14.33
C ILE A 127 14.35 -23.79 -12.81
N LYS A 128 15.10 -24.68 -12.23
CA LYS A 128 15.28 -24.77 -10.78
C LYS A 128 16.62 -24.14 -10.35
N ASN A 129 16.61 -23.38 -9.28
CA ASN A 129 17.83 -22.88 -8.64
C ASN A 129 18.55 -24.00 -7.85
N LYS A 130 19.65 -23.67 -7.16
CA LYS A 130 20.43 -24.62 -6.35
C LYS A 130 19.64 -25.25 -5.19
N LYS A 131 18.54 -24.60 -4.77
CA LYS A 131 17.59 -25.12 -3.75
C LYS A 131 16.47 -25.95 -4.35
N GLY A 132 16.44 -26.17 -5.67
CA GLY A 132 15.36 -26.86 -6.36
C GLY A 132 14.12 -26.01 -6.62
N GLN A 133 14.13 -24.72 -6.31
CA GLN A 133 12.99 -23.80 -6.45
C GLN A 133 12.90 -23.25 -7.87
N ASN A 134 11.68 -23.11 -8.38
CA ASN A 134 11.42 -22.39 -9.63
C ASN A 134 11.35 -20.87 -9.42
N LEU A 135 11.30 -20.11 -10.52
CA LEU A 135 11.24 -18.64 -10.50
C LEU A 135 10.10 -18.09 -9.64
N PHE A 136 8.91 -18.69 -9.71
CA PHE A 136 7.72 -18.24 -8.98
C PHE A 136 7.79 -18.60 -7.50
N GLN A 137 8.40 -19.73 -7.13
CA GLN A 137 8.66 -20.09 -5.73
C GLN A 137 9.56 -19.06 -5.05
N VAL A 138 10.64 -18.64 -5.73
CA VAL A 138 11.51 -17.57 -5.23
C VAL A 138 10.76 -16.23 -5.12
N ALA A 139 9.89 -15.91 -6.08
CA ALA A 139 9.08 -14.71 -6.01
C ALA A 139 8.11 -14.73 -4.82
N VAL A 140 7.52 -15.88 -4.49
CA VAL A 140 6.64 -16.08 -3.32
C VAL A 140 7.45 -15.99 -2.03
N GLU A 141 8.59 -16.67 -1.91
CA GLU A 141 9.49 -16.59 -0.75
C GLU A 141 9.89 -15.14 -0.47
N CYS A 142 10.21 -14.37 -1.51
CA CYS A 142 10.59 -12.97 -1.40
C CYS A 142 9.41 -11.98 -1.41
N ARG A 143 8.15 -12.46 -1.42
CA ARG A 143 6.93 -11.62 -1.45
C ARG A 143 6.88 -10.61 -2.62
N GLN A 144 7.41 -10.97 -3.78
CA GLN A 144 7.43 -10.15 -4.99
C GLN A 144 6.15 -10.37 -5.83
N ALA A 145 5.06 -9.67 -5.45
CA ALA A 145 3.74 -9.86 -6.08
C ALA A 145 3.73 -9.60 -7.59
N GLU A 146 4.44 -8.57 -8.05
CA GLU A 146 4.48 -8.22 -9.47
C GLU A 146 5.19 -9.29 -10.30
N VAL A 147 6.26 -9.91 -9.77
CA VAL A 147 6.95 -11.02 -10.42
C VAL A 147 6.04 -12.25 -10.45
N PHE A 148 5.40 -12.55 -9.31
CA PHE A 148 4.47 -13.68 -9.25
C PHE A 148 3.29 -13.51 -10.22
N ASN A 149 2.80 -12.28 -10.43
CA ASN A 149 1.72 -12.00 -11.38
C ASN A 149 2.04 -12.41 -12.83
N LEU A 150 3.31 -12.54 -13.21
CA LEU A 150 3.69 -13.04 -14.52
C LEU A 150 3.17 -14.46 -14.79
N ILE A 151 2.86 -15.25 -13.74
CA ILE A 151 2.26 -16.58 -13.86
C ILE A 151 0.91 -16.55 -14.59
N HIS A 152 0.17 -15.43 -14.50
CA HIS A 152 -1.10 -15.25 -15.20
C HIS A 152 -0.93 -15.06 -16.72
N GLY A 153 0.27 -14.76 -17.19
CA GLY A 153 0.62 -14.70 -18.62
C GLY A 153 0.74 -16.08 -19.27
N PHE A 154 0.86 -17.14 -18.48
CA PHE A 154 0.94 -18.53 -18.96
C PHE A 154 -0.46 -19.13 -19.18
N ASN A 155 -0.54 -20.14 -20.04
CA ASN A 155 -1.75 -20.94 -20.18
C ASN A 155 -2.02 -21.74 -18.90
N GLN A 156 -3.25 -22.27 -18.77
CA GLN A 156 -3.71 -22.93 -17.54
C GLN A 156 -2.86 -24.14 -17.16
N ASP A 157 -2.42 -24.93 -18.15
CA ASP A 157 -1.64 -26.16 -17.91
C ASP A 157 -0.24 -25.82 -17.37
N ASN A 158 0.44 -24.85 -18.00
CA ASN A 158 1.75 -24.41 -17.57
C ASN A 158 1.71 -23.72 -16.20
N ARG A 159 0.66 -22.98 -15.92
CA ARG A 159 0.45 -22.37 -14.61
C ARG A 159 0.29 -23.43 -13.52
N LYS A 160 -0.54 -24.46 -13.77
CA LYS A 160 -0.68 -25.60 -12.84
C LYS A 160 0.65 -26.28 -12.64
N ALA A 161 1.38 -26.58 -13.71
CA ALA A 161 2.70 -27.22 -13.62
C ALA A 161 3.67 -26.40 -12.75
N CYS A 162 3.72 -25.06 -12.92
CA CYS A 162 4.56 -24.21 -12.07
C CYS A 162 4.11 -24.17 -10.60
N MET A 163 2.80 -24.25 -10.33
CA MET A 163 2.25 -24.25 -8.97
C MET A 163 2.56 -25.54 -8.20
N SER A 164 2.46 -26.71 -8.88
CA SER A 164 2.68 -28.04 -8.26
C SER A 164 4.15 -28.48 -8.25
N MET A 165 5.08 -27.64 -8.73
CA MET A 165 6.51 -27.94 -8.63
C MET A 165 6.95 -27.89 -7.17
N LYS A 166 7.77 -28.89 -6.80
CA LYS A 166 8.37 -29.01 -5.47
C LYS A 166 9.85 -28.65 -5.51
N ASP A 167 10.35 -28.08 -4.41
CA ASP A 167 11.76 -27.76 -4.22
C ASP A 167 12.59 -28.98 -3.77
N GLY A 168 13.81 -28.76 -3.28
CA GLY A 168 14.71 -29.81 -2.80
C GLY A 168 14.27 -30.49 -1.50
N ASP A 169 13.40 -29.84 -0.72
CA ASP A 169 12.85 -30.31 0.55
C ASP A 169 11.37 -30.74 0.40
N ASP A 170 10.93 -31.02 -0.81
CA ASP A 170 9.56 -31.39 -1.21
C ASP A 170 8.49 -30.32 -0.88
N ASN A 171 8.92 -29.06 -0.65
CA ASN A 171 8.03 -27.93 -0.44
C ASN A 171 7.38 -27.49 -1.76
N ASN A 172 6.06 -27.39 -1.78
CA ASN A 172 5.32 -26.80 -2.88
C ASN A 172 5.22 -25.26 -2.73
N MET A 173 4.53 -24.60 -3.68
CA MET A 173 4.36 -23.14 -3.71
C MET A 173 3.74 -22.57 -2.43
N LEU A 174 2.81 -23.29 -1.79
CA LEU A 174 2.16 -22.87 -0.56
C LEU A 174 3.09 -22.96 0.65
N HIS A 175 3.97 -23.97 0.72
CA HIS A 175 4.97 -24.08 1.77
C HIS A 175 5.94 -22.89 1.77
N MET A 176 6.23 -22.30 0.57
CA MET A 176 7.05 -21.09 0.49
C MET A 176 6.50 -19.92 1.32
N MET A 177 5.18 -19.91 1.57
CA MET A 177 4.55 -18.90 2.44
C MET A 177 4.87 -19.13 3.94
N GLY A 178 5.17 -20.34 4.35
CA GLY A 178 5.64 -20.64 5.70
C GLY A 178 7.08 -20.20 5.95
N ILE A 179 7.86 -19.94 4.91
CA ILE A 179 9.22 -19.40 5.04
C ILE A 179 9.15 -17.91 5.39
N SER A 180 9.90 -17.51 6.43
CA SER A 180 9.95 -16.11 6.84
C SER A 180 10.40 -15.19 5.69
N SER A 181 9.63 -14.16 5.41
CA SER A 181 10.00 -13.20 4.35
C SER A 181 11.29 -12.45 4.72
N PRO A 182 12.12 -12.09 3.72
CA PRO A 182 13.34 -11.32 3.97
C PRO A 182 13.03 -10.01 4.70
N SER A 183 13.88 -9.62 5.66
CA SER A 183 13.73 -8.40 6.49
C SER A 183 13.54 -7.12 5.66
N SER A 184 14.06 -7.08 4.43
CA SER A 184 13.90 -5.95 3.51
C SER A 184 12.43 -5.73 3.07
N GLN A 185 11.62 -6.76 3.04
CA GLN A 185 10.19 -6.67 2.70
C GLN A 185 9.34 -6.43 3.96
N THR A 186 9.68 -7.09 5.05
CA THR A 186 9.04 -6.93 6.36
C THR A 186 9.07 -5.48 6.83
N ASN A 187 10.21 -4.80 6.69
CA ASN A 187 10.39 -3.40 7.09
C ASN A 187 9.57 -2.37 6.25
N ARG A 188 8.96 -2.79 5.15
CA ARG A 188 8.10 -1.90 4.33
C ARG A 188 6.68 -1.76 4.87
N ILE A 189 6.24 -2.68 5.71
CA ILE A 189 4.88 -2.72 6.25
C ILE A 189 4.93 -2.26 7.71
N ARG A 190 4.14 -1.25 8.05
CA ARG A 190 4.10 -0.71 9.41
C ARG A 190 3.27 -1.60 10.33
N GLY A 191 3.93 -2.21 11.29
CA GLY A 191 3.29 -2.96 12.36
C GLY A 191 2.94 -4.41 12.02
N ALA A 192 3.08 -5.27 13.05
CA ALA A 192 2.94 -6.71 12.94
C ALA A 192 1.53 -7.16 12.48
N ALA A 193 0.48 -6.43 12.88
CA ALA A 193 -0.89 -6.76 12.49
C ALA A 193 -1.14 -6.62 10.97
N LEU A 194 -0.64 -5.53 10.35
CA LEU A 194 -0.72 -5.34 8.90
C LEU A 194 0.18 -6.30 8.14
N GLN A 195 1.32 -6.64 8.73
CA GLN A 195 2.20 -7.66 8.17
C GLN A 195 1.51 -9.01 8.15
N MET A 196 0.90 -9.44 9.27
CA MET A 196 0.14 -10.69 9.33
C MET A 196 -1.03 -10.70 8.34
N GLN A 197 -1.75 -9.56 8.20
CA GLN A 197 -2.79 -9.41 7.19
C GLN A 197 -2.26 -9.64 5.77
N ASN A 198 -1.08 -9.08 5.44
CA ASN A 198 -0.46 -9.24 4.13
C ASN A 198 -0.04 -10.69 3.86
N GLU A 199 0.57 -11.37 4.85
CA GLU A 199 0.95 -12.77 4.74
C GLU A 199 -0.28 -13.67 4.50
N LEU A 200 -1.38 -13.43 5.22
CA LEU A 200 -2.63 -14.15 5.01
C LEU A 200 -3.27 -13.87 3.65
N GLN A 201 -3.20 -12.64 3.15
CA GLN A 201 -3.69 -12.32 1.81
C GLN A 201 -2.91 -13.09 0.74
N TRP A 202 -1.59 -13.20 0.88
CA TRP A 202 -0.75 -14.02 0.03
C TRP A 202 -1.13 -15.50 0.08
N PHE A 203 -1.23 -16.05 1.29
CA PHE A 203 -1.58 -17.46 1.49
C PHE A 203 -2.93 -17.79 0.87
N LYS A 204 -3.96 -16.97 1.14
CA LYS A 204 -5.32 -17.18 0.61
C LYS A 204 -5.41 -17.07 -0.91
N GLU A 205 -4.61 -16.21 -1.53
CA GLU A 205 -4.61 -16.12 -3.00
C GLU A 205 -3.89 -17.30 -3.64
N LEU A 206 -2.80 -17.80 -3.06
CA LEU A 206 -2.15 -19.03 -3.51
C LEU A 206 -3.05 -20.27 -3.30
N GLU A 207 -3.74 -20.35 -2.15
CA GLU A 207 -4.71 -21.40 -1.84
C GLU A 207 -5.81 -21.49 -2.92
N ARG A 208 -6.28 -20.35 -3.45
CA ARG A 208 -7.28 -20.31 -4.56
C ARG A 208 -6.76 -20.84 -5.89
N MET A 209 -5.44 -20.83 -6.10
CA MET A 209 -4.82 -21.28 -7.35
C MET A 209 -4.29 -22.70 -7.28
N ALA A 210 -4.07 -23.22 -6.08
CA ALA A 210 -3.54 -24.54 -5.82
C ALA A 210 -4.54 -25.64 -6.13
N SER A 211 -4.05 -26.83 -6.43
CA SER A 211 -4.89 -28.03 -6.54
C SER A 211 -5.25 -28.55 -5.13
N PRO A 212 -6.33 -29.34 -4.97
CA PRO A 212 -6.65 -29.96 -3.68
C PRO A 212 -5.50 -30.85 -3.16
N GLU A 213 -4.76 -31.49 -4.05
CA GLU A 213 -3.60 -32.31 -3.71
C GLU A 213 -2.45 -31.47 -3.12
N ASP A 214 -2.22 -30.27 -3.66
CA ASP A 214 -1.18 -29.35 -3.16
C ASP A 214 -1.50 -28.80 -1.76
N LEU A 215 -2.79 -28.73 -1.37
CA LEU A 215 -3.23 -28.24 -0.06
C LEU A 215 -2.96 -29.22 1.07
N GLU A 216 -3.02 -30.52 0.75
CA GLU A 216 -2.85 -31.63 1.71
C GLU A 216 -1.46 -32.27 1.62
N ALA A 217 -0.62 -31.80 0.67
CA ALA A 217 0.73 -32.34 0.50
C ALA A 217 1.60 -32.01 1.71
N GLU A 218 2.22 -33.01 2.28
CA GLU A 218 3.21 -32.86 3.35
C GLU A 218 4.60 -32.63 2.76
N ASN A 219 5.46 -31.89 3.48
CA ASN A 219 6.85 -31.70 3.13
C ASN A 219 7.76 -32.74 3.81
N ASP A 220 8.87 -33.10 3.17
CA ASP A 220 9.77 -34.15 3.66
C ASP A 220 10.51 -33.79 4.97
N THR A 221 10.67 -32.48 5.26
CA THR A 221 11.48 -32.05 6.41
C THR A 221 10.75 -32.09 7.74
N LEU A 222 9.44 -31.84 7.75
CA LEU A 222 8.67 -31.68 8.99
C LEU A 222 7.37 -32.46 9.02
N ASP A 223 7.03 -33.20 7.96
CA ASP A 223 5.75 -33.90 7.76
C ASP A 223 4.55 -33.01 8.07
N MET A 224 4.58 -31.79 7.51
CA MET A 224 3.55 -30.77 7.73
C MET A 224 2.88 -30.39 6.44
N THR A 225 1.57 -30.16 6.52
CA THR A 225 0.80 -29.51 5.44
C THR A 225 1.18 -28.04 5.31
N PRO A 226 0.96 -27.40 4.14
CA PRO A 226 1.27 -25.98 3.94
C PRO A 226 0.62 -25.06 5.00
N ARG A 227 -0.60 -25.37 5.43
CA ARG A 227 -1.32 -24.58 6.44
C ARG A 227 -0.70 -24.72 7.83
N GLU A 228 -0.34 -25.93 8.22
CA GLU A 228 0.35 -26.18 9.51
C GLU A 228 1.72 -25.51 9.53
N PHE A 229 2.47 -25.64 8.44
CA PHE A 229 3.79 -25.01 8.30
C PHE A 229 3.70 -23.49 8.36
N PHE A 230 2.70 -22.89 7.68
CA PHE A 230 2.42 -21.45 7.75
C PHE A 230 2.09 -21.01 9.19
N SER A 231 1.13 -21.66 9.85
CA SER A 231 0.68 -21.31 11.20
C SER A 231 1.80 -21.41 12.23
N LYS A 232 2.62 -22.49 12.16
CA LYS A 232 3.75 -22.68 13.06
C LYS A 232 4.77 -21.54 12.97
N ASN A 233 5.12 -21.16 11.75
CA ASN A 233 6.18 -20.17 11.53
C ASN A 233 5.70 -18.71 11.70
N HIS A 234 4.38 -18.47 11.68
CA HIS A 234 3.79 -17.13 11.91
C HIS A 234 3.24 -16.92 13.32
N THR A 235 3.38 -17.91 14.23
CA THR A 235 2.86 -17.83 15.60
C THR A 235 3.35 -16.58 16.34
N GLU A 236 4.61 -16.22 16.21
CA GLU A 236 5.17 -15.03 16.86
C GLU A 236 4.63 -13.73 16.25
N LEU A 237 4.51 -13.69 14.93
CA LEU A 237 3.92 -12.55 14.22
C LEU A 237 2.45 -12.33 14.62
N VAL A 238 1.68 -13.40 14.84
CA VAL A 238 0.31 -13.33 15.37
C VAL A 238 0.30 -12.71 16.77
N LYS A 239 1.18 -13.13 17.67
CA LYS A 239 1.27 -12.57 19.03
C LYS A 239 1.68 -11.10 19.04
N GLU A 240 2.65 -10.73 18.21
CA GLU A 240 3.06 -9.32 18.05
C GLU A 240 1.93 -8.48 17.45
N GLY A 241 1.21 -9.02 16.47
CA GLY A 241 0.04 -8.41 15.86
C GLY A 241 -1.09 -8.20 16.87
N GLU A 242 -1.40 -9.21 17.68
CA GLU A 242 -2.37 -9.16 18.78
C GLU A 242 -2.00 -8.04 19.75
N LYS A 243 -0.75 -8.03 20.23
CA LYS A 243 -0.25 -7.02 21.16
C LYS A 243 -0.39 -5.61 20.57
N SER A 244 0.06 -5.40 19.36
CA SER A 244 -0.01 -4.09 18.69
C SER A 244 -1.46 -3.60 18.55
N MET A 245 -2.39 -4.48 18.18
CA MET A 245 -3.80 -4.12 18.05
C MET A 245 -4.45 -3.83 19.40
N LYS A 246 -4.13 -4.61 20.44
CA LYS A 246 -4.62 -4.37 21.80
C LYS A 246 -4.11 -3.05 22.38
N ASP A 247 -2.83 -2.75 22.20
CA ASP A 247 -2.23 -1.49 22.67
C ASP A 247 -2.88 -0.28 21.99
N THR A 248 -3.10 -0.36 20.68
CA THR A 248 -3.80 0.70 19.93
C THR A 248 -5.25 0.83 20.38
N ALA A 249 -5.98 -0.28 20.49
CA ALA A 249 -7.38 -0.28 20.91
C ALA A 249 -7.53 0.26 22.34
N THR A 250 -6.63 -0.10 23.26
CA THR A 250 -6.62 0.41 24.66
C THR A 250 -6.43 1.92 24.68
N SER A 251 -5.43 2.43 23.96
CA SER A 251 -5.16 3.87 23.88
C SER A 251 -6.37 4.64 23.32
N CYS A 252 -6.97 4.14 22.24
CA CYS A 252 -8.14 4.76 21.62
C CYS A 252 -9.39 4.66 22.52
N THR A 253 -9.55 3.56 23.27
CA THR A 253 -10.66 3.40 24.25
C THR A 253 -10.59 4.45 25.36
N VAL A 254 -9.39 4.70 25.90
CA VAL A 254 -9.19 5.73 26.94
C VAL A 254 -9.59 7.11 26.41
N VAL A 255 -9.11 7.47 25.21
CA VAL A 255 -9.47 8.76 24.57
C VAL A 255 -10.99 8.84 24.34
N GLY A 256 -11.60 7.81 23.79
CA GLY A 256 -13.04 7.76 23.55
C GLY A 256 -13.85 7.89 24.82
N ALA A 257 -13.46 7.20 25.89
CA ALA A 257 -14.13 7.29 27.20
C ALA A 257 -14.04 8.70 27.82
N LEU A 258 -12.89 9.37 27.69
CA LEU A 258 -12.74 10.76 28.11
C LEU A 258 -13.67 11.70 27.34
N ILE A 259 -13.80 11.52 26.03
CA ILE A 259 -14.73 12.32 25.20
C ILE A 259 -16.18 12.06 25.63
N VAL A 260 -16.58 10.79 25.85
CA VAL A 260 -17.92 10.43 26.33
C VAL A 260 -18.24 11.15 27.63
N THR A 261 -17.34 11.11 28.61
CA THR A 261 -17.55 11.76 29.90
C THR A 261 -17.65 13.28 29.81
N MET A 262 -16.79 13.89 28.98
CA MET A 262 -16.81 15.33 28.71
C MET A 262 -18.12 15.77 28.05
N MET A 263 -18.51 15.09 26.95
CA MET A 263 -19.73 15.45 26.20
C MET A 263 -20.99 15.23 27.08
N PHE A 264 -21.03 14.17 27.86
CA PHE A 264 -22.10 13.95 28.82
C PHE A 264 -22.20 15.10 29.86
N ALA A 265 -21.07 15.54 30.40
CA ALA A 265 -21.06 16.69 31.33
C ALA A 265 -21.51 17.98 30.62
N VAL A 266 -21.07 18.23 29.41
CA VAL A 266 -21.44 19.41 28.61
C VAL A 266 -22.93 19.44 28.30
N ALA A 267 -23.56 18.29 28.04
CA ALA A 267 -24.99 18.20 27.79
C ALA A 267 -25.85 18.71 28.99
N PHE A 268 -25.36 18.55 30.23
CA PHE A 268 -26.06 19.02 31.46
C PHE A 268 -25.66 20.44 31.89
N THR A 269 -24.54 20.95 31.45
CA THR A 269 -24.05 22.31 31.75
C THR A 269 -24.45 23.36 30.71
N LEU A 270 -25.52 23.10 29.96
CA LEU A 270 -26.03 23.99 28.91
C LEU A 270 -26.12 25.44 29.39
N PRO A 271 -25.56 26.40 28.64
CA PRO A 271 -25.78 27.81 28.91
C PRO A 271 -27.26 28.13 28.71
N THR A 272 -28.01 28.20 29.84
CA THR A 272 -29.40 28.63 29.80
C THR A 272 -29.45 30.09 29.38
N PRO A 273 -30.37 30.48 28.47
CA PRO A 273 -30.55 31.89 28.13
C PRO A 273 -30.84 32.65 29.38
N LEU A 274 -30.08 33.75 29.64
CA LEU A 274 -30.37 34.71 30.65
C LEU A 274 -31.84 35.16 30.51
N LYS A 275 -32.58 35.17 31.61
CA LYS A 275 -34.01 35.48 31.71
C LYS A 275 -34.35 36.98 31.42
N ASP A 276 -33.69 37.64 30.52
CA ASP A 276 -34.11 38.96 30.03
C ASP A 276 -35.08 38.78 28.88
N ASN A 277 -36.23 39.47 29.01
CA ASN A 277 -37.39 39.44 28.11
C ASN A 277 -37.15 39.94 26.67
N SER A 278 -35.92 39.97 26.19
CA SER A 278 -35.56 40.24 24.81
C SER A 278 -35.39 38.91 24.04
N THR A 279 -36.06 38.80 22.92
CA THR A 279 -35.92 37.66 22.02
C THR A 279 -34.45 37.45 21.69
N PRO A 280 -33.89 36.25 21.95
CA PRO A 280 -32.48 36.01 21.70
C PRO A 280 -32.14 36.25 20.19
N PRO A 281 -31.02 36.91 19.91
CA PRO A 281 -30.61 37.19 18.53
C PRO A 281 -30.57 35.92 17.69
N LEU A 282 -30.88 36.05 16.40
CA LEU A 282 -31.01 34.92 15.48
C LEU A 282 -29.73 34.07 15.43
N LEU A 283 -28.58 34.70 15.65
CA LEU A 283 -27.25 34.06 15.75
C LEU A 283 -27.17 33.12 16.94
N TYR A 284 -27.67 33.52 18.12
CA TYR A 284 -27.72 32.71 19.31
C TYR A 284 -28.53 31.43 19.10
N ARG A 285 -29.72 31.51 18.49
CA ARG A 285 -30.57 30.36 18.20
C ARG A 285 -29.91 29.39 17.21
N ARG A 286 -29.12 29.88 16.26
CA ARG A 286 -28.37 29.03 15.32
C ARG A 286 -27.21 28.32 16.02
N ALA A 287 -26.38 29.06 16.75
CA ALA A 287 -25.26 28.51 17.51
C ALA A 287 -25.70 27.46 18.52
N PHE A 288 -26.80 27.71 19.23
CA PHE A 288 -27.37 26.75 20.19
C PHE A 288 -27.85 25.44 19.53
N ARG A 289 -28.49 25.50 18.36
CA ARG A 289 -28.88 24.30 17.61
C ARG A 289 -27.64 23.51 17.15
N VAL A 290 -26.63 24.19 16.62
CA VAL A 290 -25.38 23.55 16.19
C VAL A 290 -24.70 22.89 17.37
N PHE A 291 -24.65 23.57 18.52
CA PHE A 291 -24.09 23.04 19.76
C PHE A 291 -24.75 21.72 20.17
N ILE A 292 -26.09 21.67 20.30
CA ILE A 292 -26.80 20.43 20.71
C ILE A 292 -26.61 19.30 19.71
N ILE A 293 -26.68 19.59 18.40
CA ILE A 293 -26.53 18.56 17.38
C ILE A 293 -25.10 18.01 17.38
N ALA A 294 -24.09 18.89 17.47
CA ALA A 294 -22.70 18.47 17.49
C ALA A 294 -22.35 17.70 18.77
N ASP A 295 -22.89 18.10 19.93
CA ASP A 295 -22.73 17.40 21.20
C ASP A 295 -23.31 15.98 21.12
N ALA A 296 -24.53 15.82 20.63
CA ALA A 296 -25.15 14.52 20.43
C ALA A 296 -24.34 13.65 19.46
N ILE A 297 -23.87 14.21 18.32
CA ILE A 297 -23.02 13.47 17.36
C ILE A 297 -21.73 13.03 18.05
N SER A 298 -21.05 13.92 18.79
CA SER A 298 -19.82 13.60 19.49
C SER A 298 -20.01 12.49 20.51
N LEU A 299 -21.07 12.56 21.32
CA LEU A 299 -21.40 11.57 22.35
C LEU A 299 -21.68 10.19 21.74
N PHE A 300 -22.54 10.11 20.72
CA PHE A 300 -22.90 8.82 20.12
C PHE A 300 -21.75 8.22 19.34
N THR A 301 -20.98 9.02 18.61
CA THR A 301 -19.85 8.50 17.86
C THR A 301 -18.68 8.07 18.73
N SER A 302 -18.42 8.77 19.85
CA SER A 302 -17.41 8.35 20.83
C SER A 302 -17.81 7.06 21.55
N THR A 303 -19.08 6.95 21.95
CA THR A 303 -19.60 5.71 22.55
C THR A 303 -19.50 4.52 21.59
N THR A 304 -19.87 4.73 20.32
CA THR A 304 -19.73 3.71 19.29
C THR A 304 -18.26 3.29 19.10
N SER A 305 -17.35 4.26 19.08
CA SER A 305 -15.92 4.01 18.99
C SER A 305 -15.40 3.15 20.15
N VAL A 306 -15.77 3.49 21.38
CA VAL A 306 -15.40 2.72 22.59
C VAL A 306 -15.90 1.28 22.50
N VAL A 307 -17.17 1.07 22.09
CA VAL A 307 -17.73 -0.28 21.92
C VAL A 307 -16.98 -1.08 20.85
N LEU A 308 -16.61 -0.45 19.72
CA LEU A 308 -15.83 -1.11 18.68
C LEU A 308 -14.43 -1.51 19.17
N PHE A 309 -13.73 -0.64 19.89
CA PHE A 309 -12.42 -0.96 20.45
C PHE A 309 -12.53 -2.02 21.56
N LEU A 310 -13.56 -1.98 22.39
CA LEU A 310 -13.83 -3.06 23.36
C LEU A 310 -14.06 -4.39 22.63
N GLY A 311 -14.76 -4.38 21.49
CA GLY A 311 -14.95 -5.55 20.64
C GLY A 311 -13.64 -6.06 20.00
N ILE A 312 -12.61 -5.22 19.84
CA ILE A 312 -11.26 -5.64 19.45
C ILE A 312 -10.55 -6.27 20.65
N LEU A 313 -10.60 -5.63 21.83
CA LEU A 313 -9.94 -6.12 23.05
C LEU A 313 -10.46 -7.48 23.51
N THR A 314 -11.74 -7.77 23.27
CA THR A 314 -12.39 -9.04 23.64
C THR A 314 -12.37 -10.09 22.52
N SER A 315 -11.78 -9.77 21.37
CA SER A 315 -11.65 -10.74 20.25
C SER A 315 -10.65 -11.85 20.59
N ARG A 316 -10.86 -13.03 20.00
CA ARG A 316 -10.00 -14.22 20.23
C ARG A 316 -8.68 -14.22 19.45
N TYR A 317 -8.49 -13.30 18.52
CA TYR A 317 -7.28 -13.17 17.70
C TYR A 317 -6.85 -14.46 16.97
N ALA A 318 -7.80 -15.18 16.37
CA ALA A 318 -7.45 -16.25 15.45
C ALA A 318 -6.72 -15.69 14.21
N GLU A 319 -5.84 -16.48 13.60
CA GLU A 319 -5.07 -16.04 12.42
C GLU A 319 -5.97 -15.43 11.34
N ASP A 320 -7.07 -16.10 10.99
CA ASP A 320 -7.98 -15.64 9.94
C ASP A 320 -8.71 -14.32 10.29
N ASP A 321 -8.79 -13.95 11.57
CA ASP A 321 -9.38 -12.68 12.01
C ASP A 321 -8.56 -11.46 11.56
N PHE A 322 -7.23 -11.62 11.39
CA PHE A 322 -6.36 -10.56 10.86
C PHE A 322 -6.64 -10.22 9.40
N LEU A 323 -7.25 -11.12 8.64
CA LEU A 323 -7.54 -10.89 7.23
C LEU A 323 -8.58 -9.78 7.02
N SER A 324 -9.66 -9.79 7.78
CA SER A 324 -10.78 -8.85 7.54
C SER A 324 -11.53 -8.39 8.78
N SER A 325 -11.72 -9.24 9.80
CA SER A 325 -12.56 -8.94 10.97
C SER A 325 -11.94 -7.84 11.83
N LEU A 326 -10.71 -8.04 12.29
CA LEU A 326 -9.98 -7.09 13.13
C LEU A 326 -9.70 -5.75 12.40
N PRO A 327 -9.17 -5.72 11.16
CA PRO A 327 -8.95 -4.47 10.44
C PRO A 327 -10.22 -3.65 10.23
N ARG A 328 -11.35 -4.30 9.92
CA ARG A 328 -12.65 -3.59 9.76
C ARG A 328 -13.12 -2.92 11.04
N LYS A 329 -13.04 -3.61 12.17
CA LYS A 329 -13.38 -3.04 13.49
C LYS A 329 -12.47 -1.85 13.82
N MET A 330 -11.16 -1.97 13.52
CA MET A 330 -10.18 -0.90 13.74
C MET A 330 -10.48 0.32 12.88
N ILE A 331 -10.75 0.15 11.59
CA ILE A 331 -11.12 1.24 10.68
C ILE A 331 -12.36 1.95 11.16
N LEU A 332 -13.43 1.22 11.49
CA LEU A 332 -14.69 1.81 11.97
C LEU A 332 -14.50 2.52 13.29
N GLY A 333 -13.75 1.92 14.24
CA GLY A 333 -13.45 2.54 15.53
C GLY A 333 -12.68 3.86 15.39
N LEU A 334 -11.66 3.88 14.55
CA LEU A 334 -10.89 5.10 14.27
C LEU A 334 -11.74 6.16 13.55
N LEU A 335 -12.53 5.79 12.55
CA LEU A 335 -13.41 6.73 11.83
C LEU A 335 -14.43 7.38 12.78
N THR A 336 -15.07 6.59 13.62
CA THR A 336 -16.05 7.12 14.60
C THR A 336 -15.35 7.98 15.65
N LEU A 337 -14.13 7.66 16.06
CA LEU A 337 -13.32 8.47 16.97
C LEU A 337 -12.97 9.83 16.33
N PHE A 338 -12.51 9.84 15.06
CA PHE A 338 -12.22 11.07 14.34
C PHE A 338 -13.45 11.96 14.19
N LEU A 339 -14.60 11.37 13.88
CA LEU A 339 -15.86 12.11 13.77
C LEU A 339 -16.26 12.72 15.12
N SER A 340 -16.07 11.97 16.22
CA SER A 340 -16.34 12.44 17.59
C SER A 340 -15.43 13.63 17.95
N VAL A 341 -14.12 13.53 17.69
CA VAL A 341 -13.17 14.60 17.97
C VAL A 341 -13.50 15.84 17.13
N ALA A 342 -13.86 15.69 15.84
CA ALA A 342 -14.26 16.81 15.00
C ALA A 342 -15.55 17.50 15.52
N ALA A 343 -16.53 16.70 15.94
CA ALA A 343 -17.76 17.21 16.52
C ALA A 343 -17.51 17.97 17.84
N MET A 344 -16.58 17.47 18.69
CA MET A 344 -16.17 18.12 19.95
C MET A 344 -15.63 19.55 19.69
N VAL A 345 -14.87 19.77 18.59
CA VAL A 345 -14.41 21.12 18.23
C VAL A 345 -15.57 22.04 17.88
N ILE A 346 -16.55 21.50 17.14
CA ILE A 346 -17.74 22.27 16.77
C ILE A 346 -18.55 22.64 18.02
N VAL A 347 -18.65 21.73 19.00
CA VAL A 347 -19.26 22.00 20.32
C VAL A 347 -18.54 23.15 21.02
N PHE A 348 -17.21 23.05 21.13
CA PHE A 348 -16.39 24.09 21.75
C PHE A 348 -16.52 25.46 21.03
N ALA A 349 -16.43 25.46 19.71
CA ALA A 349 -16.60 26.70 18.93
C ALA A 349 -17.97 27.31 19.12
N SER A 350 -19.03 26.52 19.02
CA SER A 350 -20.41 27.01 19.19
C SER A 350 -20.67 27.50 20.63
N ALA A 351 -20.09 26.85 21.65
CA ALA A 351 -20.15 27.30 23.04
C ALA A 351 -19.49 28.68 23.22
N LEU A 352 -18.31 28.92 22.62
CA LEU A 352 -17.65 30.22 22.68
C LEU A 352 -18.51 31.33 22.03
N PHE A 353 -19.13 31.05 20.87
CA PHE A 353 -20.03 32.03 20.24
C PHE A 353 -21.33 32.28 21.05
N ILE A 354 -21.75 31.35 21.90
CA ILE A 354 -22.88 31.52 22.79
C ILE A 354 -22.47 32.37 23.99
N ILE A 355 -21.26 32.16 24.56
CA ILE A 355 -20.79 32.83 25.78
C ILE A 355 -20.28 34.26 25.47
N LEU A 356 -19.64 34.48 24.30
CA LEU A 356 -19.06 35.74 23.89
C LEU A 356 -19.73 36.29 22.60
N PRO A 357 -21.01 36.68 22.65
CA PRO A 357 -21.72 37.13 21.44
C PRO A 357 -21.21 38.46 20.87
N SER A 358 -20.62 39.34 21.72
CA SER A 358 -20.09 40.64 21.34
C SER A 358 -18.62 40.60 20.93
N ASP A 359 -17.84 39.62 21.40
CA ASP A 359 -16.39 39.61 21.33
C ASP A 359 -15.87 38.54 20.36
N THR A 360 -16.34 38.64 19.10
CA THR A 360 -15.89 37.78 18.00
C THR A 360 -14.37 37.80 17.79
N TRP A 361 -13.74 38.92 18.14
CA TRP A 361 -12.29 39.11 18.13
C TRP A 361 -11.54 38.12 19.04
N ILE A 362 -12.12 37.71 20.18
CA ILE A 362 -11.54 36.76 21.13
C ILE A 362 -11.99 35.36 20.75
N ALA A 363 -13.24 35.15 20.37
CA ALA A 363 -13.80 33.84 20.05
C ALA A 363 -13.12 33.17 18.85
N LEU A 364 -12.78 33.93 17.80
CA LEU A 364 -12.17 33.39 16.60
C LEU A 364 -10.74 32.84 16.82
N PRO A 365 -9.78 33.62 17.41
CA PRO A 365 -8.44 33.11 17.69
C PRO A 365 -8.44 31.91 18.66
N THR A 366 -9.30 31.94 19.68
CA THR A 366 -9.39 30.86 20.67
C THR A 366 -9.90 29.57 20.03
N THR A 367 -10.87 29.64 19.13
CA THR A 367 -11.35 28.48 18.36
C THR A 367 -10.25 27.92 17.44
N LEU A 368 -9.50 28.77 16.76
CA LEU A 368 -8.38 28.36 15.92
C LEU A 368 -7.28 27.69 16.75
N LEU A 369 -6.95 28.22 17.92
CA LEU A 369 -5.96 27.65 18.84
C LEU A 369 -6.40 26.25 19.33
N ALA A 370 -7.66 26.05 19.63
CA ALA A 370 -8.22 24.74 20.02
C ALA A 370 -8.18 23.72 18.87
N GLY A 371 -8.12 24.18 17.63
CA GLY A 371 -7.94 23.30 16.45
C GLY A 371 -6.55 22.67 16.34
N ILE A 372 -5.51 23.26 16.93
CA ILE A 372 -4.11 22.80 16.78
C ILE A 372 -3.90 21.37 17.33
N PRO A 373 -4.27 21.03 18.58
CA PRO A 373 -4.13 19.67 19.11
C PRO A 373 -4.87 18.64 18.27
N ILE A 374 -6.01 19.02 17.73
CA ILE A 374 -6.85 18.12 16.91
C ILE A 374 -6.21 17.89 15.55
N ALA A 375 -5.73 18.96 14.92
CA ALA A 375 -4.99 18.85 13.67
C ALA A 375 -3.75 17.95 13.84
N SER A 376 -3.02 18.06 14.97
CA SER A 376 -1.89 17.21 15.27
C SER A 376 -2.28 15.74 15.50
N PHE A 377 -3.40 15.49 16.19
CA PHE A 377 -3.92 14.13 16.39
C PHE A 377 -4.33 13.49 15.06
N ILE A 378 -5.07 14.22 14.22
CA ILE A 378 -5.45 13.75 12.88
C ILE A 378 -4.18 13.48 12.06
N TRP A 379 -3.21 14.38 12.04
CA TRP A 379 -1.97 14.23 11.30
C TRP A 379 -1.20 12.95 11.70
N MET A 380 -1.18 12.61 12.98
CA MET A 380 -0.48 11.41 13.48
C MET A 380 -1.23 10.11 13.18
N GLN A 381 -2.56 10.10 13.33
CA GLN A 381 -3.35 8.87 13.23
C GLN A 381 -3.92 8.61 11.83
N PHE A 382 -4.10 9.65 11.01
CA PHE A 382 -4.68 9.52 9.67
C PHE A 382 -3.85 8.65 8.72
N PRO A 383 -2.49 8.73 8.70
CA PRO A 383 -1.69 7.84 7.86
C PRO A 383 -1.89 6.36 8.20
N PHE A 384 -2.03 6.03 9.49
CA PHE A 384 -2.30 4.66 9.96
C PHE A 384 -3.68 4.18 9.49
N LEU A 385 -4.71 5.01 9.62
CA LEU A 385 -6.05 4.70 9.12
C LEU A 385 -6.03 4.44 7.60
N VAL A 386 -5.36 5.31 6.84
CA VAL A 386 -5.25 5.18 5.38
C VAL A 386 -4.52 3.89 5.00
N GLU A 387 -3.46 3.53 5.70
CA GLU A 387 -2.67 2.32 5.43
C GLU A 387 -3.50 1.06 5.68
N ILE A 388 -4.23 0.97 6.81
CA ILE A 388 -5.14 -0.14 7.10
C ILE A 388 -6.27 -0.21 6.05
N PHE A 389 -6.87 0.93 5.73
CA PHE A 389 -7.94 1.02 4.74
C PHE A 389 -7.48 0.55 3.36
N TYR A 390 -6.32 1.05 2.92
CA TYR A 390 -5.72 0.67 1.64
C TYR A 390 -5.40 -0.83 1.60
N SER A 391 -4.80 -1.38 2.67
CA SER A 391 -4.48 -2.81 2.79
C SER A 391 -5.73 -3.68 2.76
N THR A 392 -6.83 -3.23 3.39
CA THR A 392 -8.04 -4.04 3.55
C THR A 392 -8.96 -4.01 2.33
N TYR A 393 -9.11 -2.83 1.67
CA TYR A 393 -10.12 -2.63 0.65
C TYR A 393 -9.57 -2.42 -0.76
N ILE A 394 -8.38 -1.83 -0.91
CA ILE A 394 -7.88 -1.39 -2.21
C ILE A 394 -6.78 -2.32 -2.72
N ARG A 395 -5.90 -2.79 -1.85
CA ARG A 395 -4.75 -3.58 -2.25
C ARG A 395 -5.19 -4.96 -2.73
N ARG A 396 -5.25 -5.12 -4.03
CA ARG A 396 -5.24 -6.42 -4.69
C ARG A 396 -3.78 -6.79 -4.89
N LEU A 397 -3.28 -7.76 -4.12
CA LEU A 397 -1.90 -8.26 -4.22
C LEU A 397 -1.60 -8.75 -5.63
N PHE A 398 -2.60 -9.34 -6.28
CA PHE A 398 -2.48 -9.91 -7.60
C PHE A 398 -3.42 -9.20 -8.58
N ASP A 399 -2.84 -8.36 -9.43
CA ASP A 399 -3.59 -7.77 -10.54
C ASP A 399 -3.64 -8.79 -11.70
N LYS A 400 -4.83 -9.34 -11.96
CA LYS A 400 -5.06 -10.29 -13.07
C LYS A 400 -4.88 -9.66 -14.46
N LYS A 401 -4.68 -8.36 -14.55
CA LYS A 401 -4.42 -7.66 -15.81
C LYS A 401 -2.94 -7.73 -16.20
N VAL A 402 -2.44 -8.94 -16.42
CA VAL A 402 -1.14 -9.09 -17.08
C VAL A 402 -1.36 -8.79 -18.57
N HIS A 403 -0.87 -7.64 -19.03
CA HIS A 403 -0.91 -7.23 -20.44
C HIS A 403 0.00 -8.08 -21.36
N VAL A 404 0.73 -9.03 -20.80
CA VAL A 404 1.69 -9.86 -21.52
C VAL A 404 1.15 -11.29 -21.64
N LYS A 405 0.57 -11.62 -22.79
CA LYS A 405 0.36 -13.04 -23.14
C LYS A 405 1.72 -13.64 -23.49
N LEU A 406 2.26 -14.43 -22.60
CA LEU A 406 3.42 -15.26 -22.87
C LEU A 406 2.92 -16.43 -23.74
N ASN A 407 3.16 -16.34 -25.05
CA ASN A 407 2.70 -17.33 -26.03
C ASN A 407 3.60 -18.56 -25.91
N VAL A 408 3.27 -19.43 -24.97
CA VAL A 408 3.94 -20.71 -24.77
C VAL A 408 3.13 -21.76 -25.50
N GLY A 409 3.66 -22.30 -26.60
CA GLY A 409 3.23 -23.61 -27.09
C GLY A 409 3.27 -24.60 -25.92
N LYS A 410 2.44 -25.65 -25.93
CA LYS A 410 2.37 -26.64 -24.83
C LYS A 410 3.76 -26.95 -24.31
N LEU A 411 4.04 -26.57 -23.08
CA LEU A 411 5.16 -27.07 -22.28
C LEU A 411 4.86 -28.55 -22.03
N VAL A 412 5.25 -29.40 -22.93
CA VAL A 412 5.04 -30.86 -22.82
C VAL A 412 6.37 -31.56 -22.75
N ARG A 413 6.47 -32.24 -21.68
CA ARG A 413 7.12 -33.50 -21.31
C ARG A 413 8.52 -33.38 -20.77
#